data_cc868149505a93d38543f05265b03c9e
#
_entry.id   cc868149505a93d38543f05265b03c9e
#
_cell.length_a   1.000
_cell.length_b   1.000
_cell.length_c   1.000
_cell.angle_alpha   90.00
_cell.angle_beta   90.00
_cell.angle_gamma   90.00
#
_symmetry.space_group_name_H-M   'P 1'
#
loop_
_entity.id
_entity.type
_entity.pdbx_description
1 polymer ?
#
loop_
_entity_poly.entity_id
_entity_poly.type
_entity_poly.pdbx_seq_one_letter_code
_entity_poly.pdbx_strand_id
1 'polypeptide(L)'
;MCIRDRQIAILKNKNIAIIDDVSAKTFLKQVNYYRFSGYFLPFQVNGHGSLFPNITFERLQAIYEFDEQLRNLIAGVVDEIEVYFRSQLAYYHAHKYGEEGYMDACNYNNKHDHIAFTKRINSCIKENARTTVVQHHMKKYNGHFPIWVIIEFFSFGTLSYFYRGMKNNDKAAIAANLYSINYQTLDSWMRCLNDLRNKCAHYSRLYYWIFPAIPKMPSSEKYIPTRRLFAQLYMLKLMYPNHQKWNENVWKPLVKLVNNYKKYISNKHLDFPYRWKAMLKYK
;
A
#
# COMPACT_ATOMS: atom_id res chain seq x y z
N MET A 1 1.71 35.06 21.91
CA MET A 1 1.53 33.59 22.09
C MET A 1 1.99 32.89 20.83
N CYS A 2 2.99 32.00 20.94
CA CYS A 2 3.53 31.27 19.80
C CYS A 2 2.47 30.27 19.25
N ILE A 3 2.48 29.99 17.95
CA ILE A 3 1.57 29.00 17.32
C ILE A 3 1.57 27.67 18.09
N ARG A 4 2.72 27.23 18.58
CA ARG A 4 2.85 25.98 19.34
C ARG A 4 2.20 26.03 20.73
N ASP A 5 2.27 27.19 21.40
CA ASP A 5 1.58 27.38 22.68
C ASP A 5 0.05 27.27 22.49
N ARG A 6 -0.47 27.83 21.39
CA ARG A 6 -1.88 27.70 21.03
C ARG A 6 -2.26 26.24 20.72
N GLN A 7 -1.42 25.49 20.04
CA GLN A 7 -1.65 24.06 19.77
C GLN A 7 -1.68 23.24 21.08
N ILE A 8 -0.76 23.48 22.01
CA ILE A 8 -0.76 22.84 23.34
C ILE A 8 -2.06 23.19 24.09
N ALA A 9 -2.49 24.44 24.10
CA ALA A 9 -3.75 24.83 24.73
C ALA A 9 -4.96 24.10 24.11
N ILE A 10 -4.99 23.99 22.78
CA ILE A 10 -6.05 23.22 22.08
C ILE A 10 -6.05 21.74 22.48
N LEU A 11 -4.88 21.12 22.64
CA LEU A 11 -4.76 19.73 23.05
C LEU A 11 -5.29 19.54 24.49
N LYS A 12 -4.89 20.42 25.43
CA LYS A 12 -5.39 20.41 26.81
C LYS A 12 -6.91 20.61 26.88
N ASN A 13 -7.47 21.49 26.07
CA ASN A 13 -8.93 21.71 25.97
C ASN A 13 -9.69 20.49 25.39
N LYS A 14 -8.99 19.57 24.70
CA LYS A 14 -9.54 18.28 24.22
C LYS A 14 -9.39 17.15 25.25
N ASN A 15 -9.04 17.45 26.49
CA ASN A 15 -8.73 16.46 27.55
C ASN A 15 -7.54 15.57 27.24
N ILE A 16 -6.56 16.04 26.46
CA ILE A 16 -5.29 15.35 26.28
C ILE A 16 -4.33 15.81 27.39
N ALA A 17 -3.99 14.91 28.27
CA ALA A 17 -2.95 15.17 29.28
C ALA A 17 -1.57 15.24 28.57
N ILE A 18 -0.78 16.24 28.94
CA ILE A 18 0.59 16.43 28.42
C ILE A 18 1.53 16.40 29.62
N ILE A 19 2.44 15.45 29.66
CA ILE A 19 3.38 15.28 30.75
C ILE A 19 4.54 16.27 30.61
N ASP A 20 5.02 16.45 29.37
CA ASP A 20 6.13 17.37 29.03
C ASP A 20 5.74 18.28 27.87
N ASP A 21 5.41 19.53 28.21
CA ASP A 21 5.05 20.57 27.22
C ASP A 21 6.22 20.90 26.26
N VAL A 22 7.48 20.76 26.70
CA VAL A 22 8.66 21.08 25.88
C VAL A 22 8.85 20.01 24.80
N SER A 23 8.79 18.75 25.20
CA SER A 23 8.85 17.61 24.29
C SER A 23 7.69 17.64 23.29
N ALA A 24 6.46 17.90 23.74
CA ALA A 24 5.29 18.02 22.89
C ALA A 24 5.42 19.16 21.86
N LYS A 25 5.93 20.32 22.26
CA LYS A 25 6.23 21.41 21.33
C LYS A 25 7.28 21.05 20.30
N THR A 26 8.33 20.31 20.72
CA THR A 26 9.40 19.84 19.83
C THR A 26 8.85 18.87 18.79
N PHE A 27 8.03 17.92 19.19
CA PHE A 27 7.34 17.02 18.28
C PHE A 27 6.45 17.78 17.28
N LEU A 28 5.64 18.74 17.76
CA LEU A 28 4.77 19.55 16.91
C LEU A 28 5.52 20.54 15.99
N LYS A 29 6.82 20.75 16.17
CA LYS A 29 7.67 21.44 15.17
C LYS A 29 7.96 20.57 13.95
N GLN A 30 8.05 19.26 14.14
CA GLN A 30 8.40 18.29 13.10
C GLN A 30 7.15 17.70 12.42
N VAL A 31 6.04 17.57 13.18
CA VAL A 31 4.79 16.95 12.70
C VAL A 31 3.68 17.99 12.60
N ASN A 32 3.06 18.09 11.43
CA ASN A 32 1.91 18.97 11.23
C ASN A 32 0.77 18.57 12.17
N TYR A 33 0.25 19.52 12.95
CA TYR A 33 -0.84 19.31 13.90
C TYR A 33 -2.06 18.64 13.26
N TYR A 34 -2.45 19.05 12.05
CA TYR A 34 -3.60 18.48 11.35
C TYR A 34 -3.38 16.98 11.04
N ARG A 35 -2.16 16.61 10.62
CA ARG A 35 -1.79 15.19 10.43
C ARG A 35 -1.87 14.42 11.75
N PHE A 36 -1.33 14.99 12.83
CA PHE A 36 -1.32 14.36 14.15
C PHE A 36 -2.74 14.18 14.72
N SER A 37 -3.62 15.16 14.52
CA SER A 37 -5.00 15.12 15.03
C SER A 37 -5.83 13.95 14.47
N GLY A 38 -5.45 13.39 13.31
CA GLY A 38 -6.07 12.19 12.75
C GLY A 38 -5.95 10.96 13.66
N TYR A 39 -4.95 10.92 14.55
CA TYR A 39 -4.77 9.82 15.52
C TYR A 39 -5.67 9.94 16.76
N PHE A 40 -6.42 11.03 16.90
CA PHE A 40 -7.37 11.22 17.99
C PHE A 40 -8.70 10.51 17.74
N LEU A 41 -9.04 10.24 16.47
CA LEU A 41 -10.33 9.70 16.05
C LEU A 41 -10.78 8.44 16.81
N PRO A 42 -9.91 7.42 17.08
CA PRO A 42 -10.34 6.23 17.82
C PRO A 42 -10.67 6.50 19.29
N PHE A 43 -10.37 7.68 19.80
CA PHE A 43 -10.55 8.06 21.20
C PHE A 43 -11.58 9.16 21.41
N GLN A 44 -12.27 9.60 20.36
CA GLN A 44 -13.30 10.65 20.46
C GLN A 44 -14.58 10.11 21.09
N VAL A 45 -15.15 10.90 22.00
CA VAL A 45 -16.46 10.64 22.59
C VAL A 45 -17.53 11.19 21.65
N ASN A 46 -18.39 10.31 21.13
CA ASN A 46 -19.60 10.68 20.35
C ASN A 46 -19.36 11.68 19.18
N GLY A 47 -18.16 11.70 18.59
CA GLY A 47 -17.86 12.57 17.46
C GLY A 47 -17.70 14.07 17.80
N HIS A 48 -17.79 14.48 19.07
CA HIS A 48 -17.81 15.89 19.50
C HIS A 48 -16.46 16.51 19.87
N GLY A 49 -15.35 15.94 19.37
CA GLY A 49 -14.02 16.55 19.51
C GLY A 49 -13.34 16.39 20.88
N SER A 50 -14.07 16.10 21.95
CA SER A 50 -13.53 15.71 23.25
C SER A 50 -13.08 14.25 23.22
N LEU A 51 -11.99 13.94 23.94
CA LEU A 51 -11.47 12.58 24.02
C LEU A 51 -11.90 11.88 25.31
N PHE A 52 -11.89 10.55 25.31
CA PHE A 52 -12.04 9.78 26.52
C PHE A 52 -11.01 10.19 27.58
N PRO A 53 -11.34 10.13 28.88
CA PRO A 53 -10.39 10.42 29.94
C PRO A 53 -9.16 9.50 29.84
N ASN A 54 -8.03 9.97 30.40
CA ASN A 54 -6.76 9.26 30.43
C ASN A 54 -6.06 9.06 29.07
N ILE A 55 -6.35 9.91 28.08
CA ILE A 55 -5.56 9.99 26.84
C ILE A 55 -4.41 10.98 27.05
N THR A 56 -3.18 10.53 26.85
CA THR A 56 -1.98 11.37 26.96
C THR A 56 -1.40 11.67 25.59
N PHE A 57 -0.69 12.80 25.50
CA PHE A 57 0.03 13.20 24.29
C PHE A 57 1.06 12.11 23.91
N GLU A 58 1.79 11.59 24.89
CA GLU A 58 2.83 10.59 24.71
C GLU A 58 2.27 9.28 24.15
N ARG A 59 1.04 8.91 24.54
CA ARG A 59 0.36 7.76 23.95
C ARG A 59 0.02 8.01 22.49
N LEU A 60 -0.48 9.19 22.14
CA LEU A 60 -0.82 9.54 20.77
C LEU A 60 0.43 9.66 19.89
N GLN A 61 1.53 10.19 20.45
CA GLN A 61 2.83 10.21 19.80
C GLN A 61 3.35 8.79 19.53
N ALA A 62 3.30 7.90 20.50
CA ALA A 62 3.70 6.51 20.32
C ALA A 62 2.86 5.80 19.25
N ILE A 63 1.55 6.08 19.14
CA ILE A 63 0.70 5.54 18.07
C ILE A 63 1.12 6.11 16.71
N TYR A 64 1.48 7.38 16.62
CA TYR A 64 1.99 8.01 15.40
C TYR A 64 3.29 7.33 14.94
N GLU A 65 4.23 7.14 15.85
CA GLU A 65 5.53 6.48 15.59
C GLU A 65 5.34 5.00 15.20
N PHE A 66 4.44 4.29 15.86
CA PHE A 66 4.03 2.94 15.47
C PHE A 66 3.53 2.90 14.03
N ASP A 67 2.62 3.81 13.68
CA ASP A 67 2.02 3.86 12.35
C ASP A 67 3.04 4.24 11.26
N GLU A 68 4.03 5.07 11.59
CA GLU A 68 5.15 5.39 10.70
C GLU A 68 6.00 4.15 10.42
N GLN A 69 6.42 3.40 11.45
CA GLN A 69 7.19 2.17 11.28
C GLN A 69 6.39 1.10 10.54
N LEU A 70 5.08 1.02 10.81
CA LEU A 70 4.18 0.11 10.13
C LEU A 70 4.06 0.43 8.63
N ARG A 71 3.93 1.72 8.26
CA ARG A 71 3.93 2.16 6.85
C ARG A 71 5.24 1.79 6.15
N ASN A 72 6.38 2.01 6.79
CA ASN A 72 7.68 1.68 6.21
C ASN A 72 7.81 0.17 5.95
N LEU A 73 7.37 -0.66 6.90
CA LEU A 73 7.33 -2.11 6.72
C LEU A 73 6.43 -2.51 5.55
N ILE A 74 5.21 -1.96 5.49
CA ILE A 74 4.25 -2.27 4.43
C ILE A 74 4.74 -1.76 3.07
N ALA A 75 5.37 -0.60 3.00
CA ALA A 75 5.92 -0.05 1.76
C ALA A 75 6.95 -1.02 1.14
N GLY A 76 7.87 -1.55 1.94
CA GLY A 76 8.84 -2.56 1.46
C GLY A 76 8.17 -3.84 0.93
N VAL A 77 7.09 -4.29 1.59
CA VAL A 77 6.31 -5.44 1.12
C VAL A 77 5.64 -5.15 -0.22
N VAL A 78 5.04 -3.98 -0.34
CA VAL A 78 4.36 -3.55 -1.57
C VAL A 78 5.34 -3.43 -2.72
N ASP A 79 6.54 -2.88 -2.48
CA ASP A 79 7.58 -2.74 -3.49
C ASP A 79 8.04 -4.11 -4.01
N GLU A 80 8.27 -5.10 -3.14
CA GLU A 80 8.63 -6.47 -3.57
C GLU A 80 7.51 -7.14 -4.40
N ILE A 81 6.25 -6.97 -4.01
CA ILE A 81 5.10 -7.48 -4.76
C ILE A 81 5.00 -6.76 -6.12
N GLU A 82 5.19 -5.44 -6.16
CA GLU A 82 5.15 -4.64 -7.39
C GLU A 82 6.22 -5.12 -8.39
N VAL A 83 7.46 -5.28 -7.96
CA VAL A 83 8.57 -5.76 -8.80
C VAL A 83 8.28 -7.16 -9.34
N TYR A 84 7.85 -8.07 -8.47
CA TYR A 84 7.48 -9.42 -8.89
C TYR A 84 6.34 -9.42 -9.92
N PHE A 85 5.27 -8.70 -9.63
CA PHE A 85 4.10 -8.65 -10.52
C PHE A 85 4.43 -8.02 -11.87
N ARG A 86 5.25 -6.96 -11.88
CA ARG A 86 5.77 -6.32 -13.10
C ARG A 86 6.51 -7.30 -13.99
N SER A 87 7.45 -8.04 -13.42
CA SER A 87 8.22 -9.06 -14.15
C SER A 87 7.32 -10.16 -14.72
N GLN A 88 6.32 -10.63 -13.96
CA GLN A 88 5.41 -11.69 -14.42
C GLN A 88 4.48 -11.19 -15.54
N LEU A 89 4.00 -9.95 -15.47
CA LEU A 89 3.20 -9.36 -16.55
C LEU A 89 4.01 -9.21 -17.83
N ALA A 90 5.25 -8.70 -17.73
CA ALA A 90 6.14 -8.56 -18.88
C ALA A 90 6.41 -9.91 -19.55
N TYR A 91 6.76 -10.92 -18.74
CA TYR A 91 7.02 -12.27 -19.21
C TYR A 91 5.81 -12.87 -19.91
N TYR A 92 4.64 -12.85 -19.27
CA TYR A 92 3.41 -13.39 -19.85
C TYR A 92 3.05 -12.72 -21.18
N HIS A 93 3.08 -11.38 -21.19
CA HIS A 93 2.67 -10.59 -22.35
C HIS A 93 3.63 -10.80 -23.54
N ALA A 94 4.94 -10.80 -23.30
CA ALA A 94 5.95 -11.02 -24.33
C ALA A 94 5.83 -12.40 -24.97
N HIS A 95 5.64 -13.44 -24.17
CA HIS A 95 5.48 -14.82 -24.70
C HIS A 95 4.23 -14.99 -25.54
N LYS A 96 3.17 -14.26 -25.22
CA LYS A 96 1.89 -14.41 -25.93
C LYS A 96 1.76 -13.52 -27.15
N TYR A 97 2.27 -12.31 -27.08
CA TYR A 97 2.00 -11.24 -28.04
C TYR A 97 3.26 -10.65 -28.68
N GLY A 98 4.44 -11.16 -28.32
CA GLY A 98 5.73 -10.62 -28.75
C GLY A 98 6.18 -9.41 -27.93
N GLU A 99 7.37 -8.95 -28.25
CA GLU A 99 8.10 -7.92 -27.48
C GLU A 99 7.37 -6.57 -27.44
N GLU A 100 6.69 -6.18 -28.52
CA GLU A 100 5.94 -4.92 -28.64
C GLU A 100 4.41 -5.13 -28.75
N GLY A 101 3.92 -6.34 -28.48
CA GLY A 101 2.49 -6.64 -28.53
C GLY A 101 1.62 -5.75 -27.63
N TYR A 102 2.22 -5.05 -26.66
CA TYR A 102 1.52 -4.07 -25.83
C TYR A 102 1.09 -2.80 -26.60
N MET A 103 1.65 -2.55 -27.76
CA MET A 103 1.28 -1.45 -28.64
C MET A 103 0.07 -1.78 -29.56
N ASP A 104 -0.35 -3.04 -29.62
CA ASP A 104 -1.48 -3.45 -30.44
C ASP A 104 -2.77 -3.45 -29.61
N ALA A 105 -3.73 -2.60 -30.00
CA ALA A 105 -5.04 -2.49 -29.36
C ALA A 105 -5.81 -3.82 -29.33
N CYS A 106 -5.61 -4.70 -30.32
CA CYS A 106 -6.28 -5.99 -30.43
C CYS A 106 -5.92 -6.96 -29.28
N ASN A 107 -4.83 -6.71 -28.56
CA ASN A 107 -4.37 -7.53 -27.43
C ASN A 107 -5.07 -7.20 -26.09
N TYR A 108 -6.00 -6.25 -26.11
CA TYR A 108 -6.70 -5.79 -24.91
C TYR A 108 -8.20 -6.13 -24.93
N ASN A 109 -8.86 -5.90 -23.83
CA ASN A 109 -10.30 -6.03 -23.71
C ASN A 109 -11.03 -4.80 -24.32
N ASN A 110 -12.32 -4.93 -24.60
CA ASN A 110 -13.13 -3.90 -25.24
C ASN A 110 -13.38 -2.62 -24.41
N LYS A 111 -12.97 -2.61 -23.14
CA LYS A 111 -13.06 -1.44 -22.23
C LYS A 111 -11.73 -0.71 -22.12
N HIS A 112 -10.70 -1.19 -22.79
CA HIS A 112 -9.37 -0.60 -22.75
C HIS A 112 -9.31 0.64 -23.65
N ASP A 113 -8.99 1.78 -23.05
CA ASP A 113 -8.68 2.98 -23.83
C ASP A 113 -7.21 2.93 -24.24
N HIS A 114 -6.96 2.41 -25.44
CA HIS A 114 -5.61 2.23 -25.97
C HIS A 114 -4.92 3.57 -26.27
N ILE A 115 -5.68 4.60 -26.66
CA ILE A 115 -5.14 5.96 -26.89
C ILE A 115 -4.61 6.54 -25.56
N ALA A 116 -5.41 6.42 -24.49
CA ALA A 116 -4.96 6.86 -23.15
C ALA A 116 -3.76 6.06 -22.66
N PHE A 117 -3.71 4.75 -22.96
CA PHE A 117 -2.57 3.90 -22.61
C PHE A 117 -1.29 4.31 -23.33
N THR A 118 -1.36 4.49 -24.66
CA THR A 118 -0.21 4.94 -25.47
C THR A 118 0.30 6.32 -25.02
N LYS A 119 -0.60 7.24 -24.64
CA LYS A 119 -0.19 8.53 -24.04
C LYS A 119 0.59 8.34 -22.74
N ARG A 120 0.19 7.39 -21.90
CA ARG A 120 0.93 7.07 -20.64
C ARG A 120 2.32 6.52 -20.93
N ILE A 121 2.45 5.62 -21.92
CA ILE A 121 3.75 5.08 -22.36
C ILE A 121 4.66 6.21 -22.83
N ASN A 122 4.16 7.08 -23.70
CA ASN A 122 4.90 8.22 -24.21
C ASN A 122 5.34 9.17 -23.08
N SER A 123 4.48 9.39 -22.08
CA SER A 123 4.84 10.16 -20.88
C SER A 123 5.94 9.47 -20.08
N CYS A 124 5.86 8.16 -19.86
CA CYS A 124 6.90 7.39 -19.18
C CYS A 124 8.26 7.51 -19.90
N ILE A 125 8.29 7.39 -21.23
CA ILE A 125 9.51 7.55 -22.03
C ILE A 125 10.07 8.97 -21.86
N LYS A 126 9.22 10.00 -22.00
CA LYS A 126 9.59 11.41 -21.88
C LYS A 126 10.16 11.74 -20.49
N GLU A 127 9.49 11.30 -19.44
CA GLU A 127 9.91 11.53 -18.04
C GLU A 127 11.27 10.88 -17.74
N ASN A 128 11.57 9.75 -18.40
CA ASN A 128 12.80 8.99 -18.22
C ASN A 128 13.83 9.20 -19.34
N ALA A 129 13.66 10.22 -20.20
CA ALA A 129 14.50 10.47 -21.39
C ALA A 129 15.99 10.64 -21.07
N ARG A 130 16.35 11.00 -19.84
CA ARG A 130 17.75 11.16 -19.39
C ARG A 130 18.40 9.85 -18.91
N THR A 131 17.64 8.77 -18.74
CA THR A 131 18.20 7.49 -18.32
C THR A 131 18.98 6.84 -19.46
N THR A 132 20.06 6.12 -19.11
CA THR A 132 20.90 5.44 -20.11
C THR A 132 20.11 4.41 -20.91
N VAL A 133 19.14 3.74 -20.30
CA VAL A 133 18.29 2.74 -20.94
C VAL A 133 17.42 3.38 -22.03
N VAL A 134 16.73 4.49 -21.72
CA VAL A 134 15.88 5.19 -22.70
C VAL A 134 16.74 5.74 -23.83
N GLN A 135 17.88 6.39 -23.53
CA GLN A 135 18.81 6.91 -24.55
C GLN A 135 19.35 5.79 -25.46
N HIS A 136 19.66 4.63 -24.90
CA HIS A 136 20.12 3.47 -25.67
C HIS A 136 19.03 2.98 -26.66
N HIS A 137 17.79 2.82 -26.19
CA HIS A 137 16.67 2.39 -27.05
C HIS A 137 16.35 3.44 -28.14
N MET A 138 16.40 4.73 -27.80
CA MET A 138 16.19 5.79 -28.79
C MET A 138 17.27 5.79 -29.88
N LYS A 139 18.54 5.60 -29.51
CA LYS A 139 19.66 5.67 -30.47
C LYS A 139 19.87 4.39 -31.29
N LYS A 140 19.78 3.21 -30.62
CA LYS A 140 20.13 1.93 -31.24
C LYS A 140 18.91 1.22 -31.83
N TYR A 141 17.74 1.38 -31.24
CA TYR A 141 16.51 0.67 -31.63
C TYR A 141 15.41 1.61 -32.14
N ASN A 142 15.76 2.84 -32.60
CA ASN A 142 14.82 3.82 -33.16
C ASN A 142 13.59 4.08 -32.29
N GLY A 143 13.72 4.03 -30.96
CA GLY A 143 12.61 4.22 -30.03
C GLY A 143 11.69 3.02 -29.85
N HIS A 144 12.10 1.82 -30.28
CA HIS A 144 11.42 0.57 -29.99
C HIS A 144 11.79 0.08 -28.57
N PHE A 145 10.78 -0.20 -27.77
CA PHE A 145 10.93 -0.64 -26.39
C PHE A 145 10.22 -1.98 -26.18
N PRO A 146 10.96 -3.08 -26.01
CA PRO A 146 10.32 -4.33 -25.58
C PRO A 146 9.58 -4.17 -24.25
N ILE A 147 8.48 -4.94 -24.07
CA ILE A 147 7.64 -4.84 -22.86
C ILE A 147 8.45 -4.98 -21.55
N TRP A 148 9.44 -5.86 -21.49
CA TRP A 148 10.30 -6.05 -20.32
C TRP A 148 11.22 -4.87 -20.02
N VAL A 149 11.38 -3.92 -20.95
CA VAL A 149 12.08 -2.66 -20.74
C VAL A 149 11.12 -1.56 -20.34
N ILE A 150 10.07 -1.33 -21.14
CA ILE A 150 9.17 -0.19 -20.91
C ILE A 150 8.37 -0.33 -19.62
N ILE A 151 8.03 -1.57 -19.21
CA ILE A 151 7.25 -1.83 -18.01
C ILE A 151 7.99 -1.41 -16.73
N GLU A 152 9.33 -1.36 -16.75
CA GLU A 152 10.12 -0.90 -15.61
C GLU A 152 9.91 0.58 -15.30
N PHE A 153 9.50 1.36 -16.29
CA PHE A 153 9.18 2.77 -16.12
C PHE A 153 7.70 3.03 -15.77
N PHE A 154 6.86 1.99 -15.74
CA PHE A 154 5.46 2.18 -15.35
C PHE A 154 5.34 2.55 -13.88
N SER A 155 4.63 3.64 -13.59
CA SER A 155 4.12 3.85 -12.25
C SER A 155 3.16 2.71 -11.87
N PHE A 156 2.93 2.49 -10.57
CA PHE A 156 1.95 1.47 -10.15
C PHE A 156 0.56 1.71 -10.76
N GLY A 157 0.18 2.97 -10.93
CA GLY A 157 -1.07 3.34 -11.62
C GLY A 157 -1.08 2.89 -13.09
N THR A 158 0.04 3.05 -13.80
CA THR A 158 0.19 2.60 -15.20
C THR A 158 0.22 1.07 -15.29
N LEU A 159 0.93 0.40 -14.36
CA LEU A 159 0.97 -1.07 -14.27
C LEU A 159 -0.44 -1.65 -14.01
N SER A 160 -1.17 -1.07 -13.07
CA SER A 160 -2.55 -1.45 -12.77
C SER A 160 -3.50 -1.20 -13.96
N TYR A 161 -3.27 -0.12 -14.70
CA TYR A 161 -4.04 0.19 -15.91
C TYR A 161 -3.77 -0.83 -17.02
N PHE A 162 -2.50 -1.17 -17.24
CA PHE A 162 -2.07 -2.20 -18.19
C PHE A 162 -2.73 -3.55 -17.87
N TYR A 163 -2.58 -4.05 -16.63
CA TYR A 163 -3.20 -5.31 -16.19
C TYR A 163 -4.72 -5.30 -16.36
N ARG A 164 -5.41 -4.23 -15.97
CA ARG A 164 -6.86 -4.11 -16.07
C ARG A 164 -7.34 -4.09 -17.54
N GLY A 165 -6.51 -3.57 -18.44
CA GLY A 165 -6.76 -3.55 -19.88
C GLY A 165 -6.65 -4.92 -20.55
N MET A 166 -5.92 -5.89 -19.97
CA MET A 166 -5.71 -7.21 -20.55
C MET A 166 -7.03 -7.97 -20.74
N LYS A 167 -7.08 -8.90 -21.70
CA LYS A 167 -8.23 -9.78 -21.93
C LYS A 167 -8.52 -10.64 -20.68
N ASN A 168 -9.77 -10.99 -20.44
CA ASN A 168 -10.14 -11.78 -19.26
C ASN A 168 -9.44 -13.15 -19.22
N ASN A 169 -9.22 -13.78 -20.38
CA ASN A 169 -8.47 -15.05 -20.45
C ASN A 169 -7.01 -14.89 -20.03
N ASP A 170 -6.39 -13.75 -20.35
CA ASP A 170 -5.02 -13.45 -19.93
C ASP A 170 -4.93 -13.21 -18.44
N LYS A 171 -5.85 -12.40 -17.92
CA LYS A 171 -5.95 -12.19 -16.47
C LYS A 171 -6.22 -13.49 -15.73
N ALA A 172 -7.04 -14.39 -16.28
CA ALA A 172 -7.31 -15.70 -15.70
C ALA A 172 -6.06 -16.59 -15.67
N ALA A 173 -5.29 -16.62 -16.76
CA ALA A 173 -4.05 -17.37 -16.82
C ALA A 173 -3.01 -16.83 -15.81
N ILE A 174 -2.85 -15.50 -15.74
CA ILE A 174 -1.94 -14.86 -14.80
C ILE A 174 -2.35 -15.17 -13.35
N ALA A 175 -3.63 -14.98 -13.00
CA ALA A 175 -4.13 -15.20 -11.64
C ALA A 175 -3.99 -16.67 -11.20
N ALA A 176 -4.25 -17.60 -12.09
CA ALA A 176 -4.09 -19.03 -11.84
C ALA A 176 -2.62 -19.40 -11.65
N ASN A 177 -1.74 -18.93 -12.54
CA ASN A 177 -0.32 -19.28 -12.52
C ASN A 177 0.42 -18.68 -11.31
N LEU A 178 0.12 -17.43 -10.95
CA LEU A 178 0.85 -16.76 -9.88
C LEU A 178 0.34 -17.09 -8.48
N TYR A 179 -0.97 -17.26 -8.34
CA TYR A 179 -1.61 -17.29 -7.02
C TYR A 179 -2.65 -18.41 -6.86
N SER A 180 -2.89 -19.23 -7.90
CA SER A 180 -3.93 -20.29 -7.92
C SER A 180 -5.33 -19.75 -7.56
N ILE A 181 -5.66 -18.55 -8.05
CA ILE A 181 -6.93 -17.86 -7.80
C ILE A 181 -7.64 -17.49 -9.11
N ASN A 182 -8.91 -17.10 -9.00
CA ASN A 182 -9.61 -16.49 -10.14
C ASN A 182 -9.19 -15.03 -10.35
N TYR A 183 -9.34 -14.53 -11.58
CA TYR A 183 -8.91 -13.17 -11.93
C TYR A 183 -9.72 -12.08 -11.21
N GLN A 184 -10.97 -12.33 -10.83
CA GLN A 184 -11.78 -11.36 -10.09
C GLN A 184 -11.23 -11.12 -8.69
N THR A 185 -10.61 -12.14 -8.09
CA THR A 185 -9.88 -12.01 -6.83
C THR A 185 -8.62 -11.16 -7.02
N LEU A 186 -7.84 -11.44 -8.08
CA LEU A 186 -6.64 -10.67 -8.39
C LEU A 186 -6.99 -9.20 -8.76
N ASP A 187 -8.04 -8.96 -9.52
CA ASP A 187 -8.57 -7.60 -9.80
C ASP A 187 -8.91 -6.83 -8.49
N SER A 188 -9.47 -7.53 -7.51
CA SER A 188 -9.75 -6.96 -6.19
C SER A 188 -8.46 -6.63 -5.45
N TRP A 189 -7.48 -7.54 -5.47
CA TRP A 189 -6.19 -7.35 -4.82
C TRP A 189 -5.41 -6.18 -5.41
N MET A 190 -5.39 -6.05 -6.72
CA MET A 190 -4.72 -4.93 -7.40
C MET A 190 -5.32 -3.57 -7.02
N ARG A 191 -6.64 -3.47 -6.82
CA ARG A 191 -7.28 -2.24 -6.32
C ARG A 191 -6.86 -1.92 -4.88
N CYS A 192 -6.91 -2.93 -4.01
CA CYS A 192 -6.51 -2.78 -2.61
C CYS A 192 -5.03 -2.43 -2.47
N LEU A 193 -4.16 -3.09 -3.26
CA LEU A 193 -2.73 -2.83 -3.30
C LEU A 193 -2.42 -1.40 -3.75
N ASN A 194 -3.12 -0.91 -4.80
CA ASN A 194 -2.97 0.47 -5.27
C ASN A 194 -3.33 1.51 -4.19
N ASP A 195 -4.45 1.31 -3.47
CA ASP A 195 -4.86 2.19 -2.38
C ASP A 195 -3.84 2.16 -1.22
N LEU A 196 -3.43 0.96 -0.82
CA LEU A 196 -2.45 0.78 0.26
C LEU A 196 -1.09 1.40 -0.09
N ARG A 197 -0.60 1.15 -1.31
CA ARG A 197 0.64 1.73 -1.83
C ARG A 197 0.60 3.27 -1.80
N ASN A 198 -0.49 3.86 -2.29
CA ASN A 198 -0.64 5.30 -2.30
C ASN A 198 -0.70 5.88 -0.88
N LYS A 199 -1.34 5.18 0.07
CA LYS A 199 -1.32 5.59 1.47
C LYS A 199 0.07 5.57 2.07
N CYS A 200 0.86 4.56 1.79
CA CYS A 200 2.25 4.47 2.25
C CYS A 200 3.10 5.59 1.60
N ALA A 201 3.02 5.76 0.28
CA ALA A 201 3.79 6.76 -0.46
C ALA A 201 3.47 8.21 -0.05
N HIS A 202 2.21 8.50 0.31
CA HIS A 202 1.78 9.82 0.78
C HIS A 202 1.81 9.99 2.30
N TYR A 203 2.47 9.08 3.02
CA TYR A 203 2.55 9.10 4.49
C TYR A 203 1.19 9.20 5.18
N SER A 204 0.12 8.66 4.56
CA SER A 204 -1.22 8.68 5.12
C SER A 204 -1.33 7.72 6.29
N ARG A 205 -2.20 8.05 7.25
CA ARG A 205 -2.46 7.21 8.43
C ARG A 205 -3.04 5.86 8.03
N LEU A 206 -2.52 4.77 8.60
CA LEU A 206 -3.04 3.40 8.51
C LEU A 206 -3.78 2.99 9.79
N TYR A 207 -3.32 3.46 10.94
CA TYR A 207 -3.95 3.17 12.22
C TYR A 207 -5.40 3.65 12.27
N TYR A 208 -6.33 2.77 12.62
CA TYR A 208 -7.77 3.06 12.65
C TYR A 208 -8.35 3.58 11.31
N TRP A 209 -7.73 3.21 10.20
CA TRP A 209 -8.21 3.60 8.87
C TRP A 209 -9.28 2.62 8.36
N ILE A 210 -10.28 3.15 7.63
CA ILE A 210 -11.29 2.37 6.90
C ILE A 210 -10.93 2.43 5.42
N PHE A 211 -10.51 1.29 4.86
CA PHE A 211 -10.14 1.21 3.46
C PHE A 211 -11.37 1.27 2.55
N PRO A 212 -11.27 1.88 1.36
CA PRO A 212 -12.40 1.99 0.42
C PRO A 212 -12.80 0.63 -0.15
N ALA A 213 -11.86 -0.29 -0.30
CA ALA A 213 -12.07 -1.62 -0.85
C ALA A 213 -11.71 -2.72 0.17
N ILE A 214 -12.44 -3.82 0.09
CA ILE A 214 -12.19 -5.07 0.82
C ILE A 214 -11.54 -6.04 -0.17
N PRO A 215 -10.36 -6.64 0.14
CA PRO A 215 -9.77 -7.65 -0.71
C PRO A 215 -10.64 -8.93 -0.71
N LYS A 216 -10.96 -9.44 -1.89
CA LYS A 216 -11.63 -10.73 -2.02
C LYS A 216 -10.68 -11.84 -1.53
N MET A 217 -11.19 -12.79 -0.76
CA MET A 217 -10.42 -13.96 -0.37
C MET A 217 -10.70 -15.13 -1.33
N PRO A 218 -9.68 -15.96 -1.60
CA PRO A 218 -9.89 -17.24 -2.30
C PRO A 218 -10.85 -18.13 -1.50
N SER A 219 -11.56 -19.03 -2.19
CA SER A 219 -12.48 -19.97 -1.53
C SER A 219 -11.79 -20.95 -0.57
N SER A 220 -10.48 -21.16 -0.74
CA SER A 220 -9.64 -21.94 0.19
C SER A 220 -9.41 -21.24 1.54
N GLU A 221 -9.62 -19.93 1.63
CA GLU A 221 -9.38 -19.16 2.84
C GLU A 221 -10.66 -19.01 3.66
N LYS A 222 -10.54 -19.32 4.96
CA LYS A 222 -11.67 -19.20 5.91
C LYS A 222 -11.80 -17.81 6.53
N TYR A 223 -10.83 -16.92 6.29
CA TYR A 223 -10.84 -15.57 6.83
C TYR A 223 -11.86 -14.69 6.10
N ILE A 224 -12.73 -14.03 6.87
CA ILE A 224 -13.69 -13.05 6.34
C ILE A 224 -13.07 -11.66 6.47
N PRO A 225 -12.70 -11.01 5.36
CA PRO A 225 -12.00 -9.74 5.38
C PRO A 225 -12.94 -8.57 5.72
N THR A 226 -12.37 -7.56 6.35
CA THR A 226 -13.04 -6.30 6.67
C THR A 226 -12.40 -5.13 5.93
N ARG A 227 -12.91 -3.91 6.17
CA ARG A 227 -12.34 -2.66 5.64
C ARG A 227 -11.21 -2.11 6.54
N ARG A 228 -10.50 -2.97 7.27
CA ARG A 228 -9.43 -2.58 8.19
C ARG A 228 -8.09 -3.15 7.75
N LEU A 229 -7.04 -2.73 8.44
CA LEU A 229 -5.66 -3.02 8.04
C LEU A 229 -5.35 -4.52 7.99
N PHE A 230 -5.90 -5.32 8.91
CA PHE A 230 -5.58 -6.75 8.93
C PHE A 230 -5.94 -7.45 7.62
N ALA A 231 -7.07 -7.11 6.99
CA ALA A 231 -7.46 -7.66 5.70
C ALA A 231 -6.43 -7.34 4.60
N GLN A 232 -5.86 -6.14 4.62
CA GLN A 232 -4.81 -5.74 3.67
C GLN A 232 -3.52 -6.55 3.92
N LEU A 233 -3.10 -6.70 5.17
CA LEU A 233 -1.92 -7.51 5.53
C LEU A 233 -2.09 -8.99 5.16
N TYR A 234 -3.29 -9.53 5.34
CA TYR A 234 -3.59 -10.91 4.95
C TYR A 234 -3.52 -11.10 3.43
N MET A 235 -4.06 -10.15 2.67
CA MET A 235 -3.92 -10.11 1.21
C MET A 235 -2.44 -10.02 0.79
N LEU A 236 -1.65 -9.12 1.40
CA LEU A 236 -0.21 -9.00 1.11
C LEU A 236 0.52 -10.32 1.36
N LYS A 237 0.20 -11.02 2.45
CA LYS A 237 0.75 -12.36 2.71
C LYS A 237 0.50 -13.29 1.52
N LEU A 238 -0.74 -13.35 1.02
CA LEU A 238 -1.11 -14.24 -0.09
C LEU A 238 -0.47 -13.82 -1.44
N MET A 239 -0.15 -12.54 -1.60
CA MET A 239 0.52 -12.01 -2.80
C MET A 239 2.03 -12.11 -2.76
N TYR A 240 2.63 -12.33 -1.60
CA TYR A 240 4.08 -12.24 -1.43
C TYR A 240 4.78 -13.45 -2.08
N PRO A 241 5.78 -13.21 -2.97
CA PRO A 241 6.30 -14.27 -3.84
C PRO A 241 7.15 -15.33 -3.11
N ASN A 242 7.68 -15.02 -1.92
CA ASN A 242 8.57 -15.93 -1.19
C ASN A 242 8.16 -16.10 0.27
N HIS A 243 7.63 -17.26 0.62
CA HIS A 243 7.09 -17.57 1.95
C HIS A 243 8.15 -17.54 3.06
N GLN A 244 9.39 -17.94 2.79
CA GLN A 244 10.47 -17.86 3.79
C GLN A 244 10.85 -16.42 4.06
N LYS A 245 11.06 -15.62 3.02
CA LYS A 245 11.33 -14.19 3.15
C LYS A 245 10.19 -13.45 3.84
N TRP A 246 8.93 -13.84 3.60
CA TRP A 246 7.80 -13.26 4.33
C TRP A 246 7.94 -13.41 5.83
N ASN A 247 8.24 -14.62 6.31
CA ASN A 247 8.38 -14.85 7.75
C ASN A 247 9.52 -14.05 8.36
N GLU A 248 10.64 -13.93 7.67
CA GLU A 248 11.82 -13.21 8.17
C GLU A 248 11.66 -11.68 8.06
N ASN A 249 11.27 -11.19 6.89
CA ASN A 249 11.31 -9.77 6.57
C ASN A 249 10.01 -9.03 6.90
N VAL A 250 8.90 -9.75 7.06
CA VAL A 250 7.59 -9.14 7.30
C VAL A 250 6.98 -9.60 8.61
N TRP A 251 6.75 -10.90 8.78
CA TRP A 251 6.05 -11.41 9.95
C TRP A 251 6.81 -11.17 11.27
N LYS A 252 8.10 -11.52 11.34
CA LYS A 252 8.92 -11.28 12.54
C LYS A 252 9.01 -9.78 12.90
N PRO A 253 9.37 -8.87 11.95
CA PRO A 253 9.36 -7.43 12.21
C PRO A 253 8.00 -6.89 12.65
N LEU A 254 6.90 -7.33 12.03
CA LEU A 254 5.56 -6.91 12.41
C LEU A 254 5.21 -7.35 13.84
N VAL A 255 5.52 -8.59 14.20
CA VAL A 255 5.29 -9.10 15.57
C VAL A 255 6.11 -8.30 16.57
N LYS A 256 7.38 -8.01 16.28
CA LYS A 256 8.25 -7.18 17.12
C LYS A 256 7.68 -5.78 17.27
N LEU A 257 7.28 -5.15 16.17
CA LEU A 257 6.69 -3.81 16.16
C LEU A 257 5.43 -3.74 17.04
N VAL A 258 4.48 -4.64 16.83
CA VAL A 258 3.24 -4.68 17.63
C VAL A 258 3.54 -4.93 19.11
N ASN A 259 4.50 -5.80 19.44
CA ASN A 259 4.87 -6.06 20.82
C ASN A 259 5.53 -4.84 21.50
N ASN A 260 6.37 -4.10 20.79
CA ASN A 260 7.02 -2.89 21.32
C ASN A 260 6.01 -1.81 21.70
N TYR A 261 4.94 -1.69 20.91
CA TYR A 261 3.92 -0.65 21.10
C TYR A 261 2.64 -1.16 21.78
N LYS A 262 2.59 -2.41 22.27
CA LYS A 262 1.39 -3.04 22.85
C LYS A 262 0.68 -2.25 23.96
N LYS A 263 1.42 -1.41 24.70
CA LYS A 263 0.89 -0.56 25.78
C LYS A 263 0.10 0.64 25.25
N TYR A 264 0.38 1.08 24.01
CA TYR A 264 -0.15 2.30 23.42
C TYR A 264 -1.25 2.02 22.40
N ILE A 265 -1.09 0.98 21.59
CA ILE A 265 -2.00 0.61 20.51
C ILE A 265 -3.10 -0.35 20.96
N SER A 266 -4.15 -0.45 20.15
CA SER A 266 -5.19 -1.48 20.30
C SER A 266 -5.28 -2.33 19.04
N ASN A 267 -5.22 -3.65 19.20
CA ASN A 267 -5.42 -4.59 18.10
C ASN A 267 -6.81 -4.42 17.44
N LYS A 268 -7.84 -4.01 18.22
CA LYS A 268 -9.18 -3.71 17.69
C LYS A 268 -9.18 -2.56 16.70
N HIS A 269 -8.31 -1.56 16.88
CA HIS A 269 -8.21 -0.42 15.96
C HIS A 269 -7.62 -0.80 14.59
N LEU A 270 -6.86 -1.88 14.54
CA LEU A 270 -6.24 -2.46 13.34
C LEU A 270 -7.04 -3.66 12.79
N ASP A 271 -8.07 -4.08 13.56
CA ASP A 271 -8.87 -5.27 13.33
C ASP A 271 -8.04 -6.57 13.33
N PHE A 272 -7.05 -6.64 14.22
CA PHE A 272 -6.22 -7.82 14.39
C PHE A 272 -6.98 -8.87 15.22
N PRO A 273 -7.34 -10.03 14.62
CA PRO A 273 -8.03 -11.10 15.34
C PRO A 273 -7.14 -11.74 16.40
N TYR A 274 -7.73 -12.43 17.36
CA TYR A 274 -6.99 -13.06 18.46
C TYR A 274 -5.79 -13.91 17.98
N ARG A 275 -5.95 -14.67 16.89
CA ARG A 275 -4.90 -15.54 16.32
C ARG A 275 -4.09 -14.91 15.18
N TRP A 276 -4.06 -13.58 15.07
CA TRP A 276 -3.44 -12.88 13.94
C TRP A 276 -2.00 -13.27 13.64
N LYS A 277 -1.20 -13.56 14.67
CA LYS A 277 0.19 -14.00 14.50
C LYS A 277 0.29 -15.32 13.75
N ALA A 278 -0.57 -16.30 14.12
CA ALA A 278 -0.62 -17.59 13.45
C ALA A 278 -1.20 -17.47 12.02
N MET A 279 -2.16 -16.57 11.82
CA MET A 279 -2.77 -16.34 10.50
C MET A 279 -1.80 -15.70 9.50
N LEU A 280 -0.94 -14.81 9.95
CA LEU A 280 0.06 -14.15 9.09
C LEU A 280 1.36 -14.92 8.92
N LYS A 281 1.64 -15.95 9.73
CA LYS A 281 2.82 -16.79 9.60
C LYS A 281 2.60 -17.84 8.50
N TYR A 282 3.58 -18.03 7.64
CA TYR A 282 3.67 -19.25 6.83
C TYR A 282 4.22 -20.40 7.67
N LYS A 283 3.69 -21.60 7.45
CA LYS A 283 4.15 -22.83 8.10
C LYS A 283 5.46 -23.32 7.49
#